data_2f5045fb924ba4b6f5ce2d88362a8946
#
_entry.id   2f5045fb924ba4b6f5ce2d88362a8946
#
_cell.length_a   1.000
_cell.length_b   1.000
_cell.length_c   1.000
_cell.angle_alpha   90.00
_cell.angle_beta   90.00
_cell.angle_gamma   90.00
#
_symmetry.space_group_name_H-M   'P 1'
#
loop_
_entity.id
_entity.type
_entity.pdbx_description
1 polymer ?
#
loop_
_entity_poly.entity_id
_entity_poly.type
_entity_poly.pdbx_seq_one_letter_code
_entity_poly.pdbx_strand_id
1 'polypeptide(L)'
;MPADRLLREAASVGLEAMEAGPEDFLPPDHAEVKALLSGHGLGLVGGFVPAVMHERQIRQEGLDLVERRATLFSKAGADTLVLAAITSSGSYEETAELNEAAWKELFENLSRAEDICARHDLTVVLHSHFGTVVETDEHLWRFLEGCDTGLCLDTGHLVIGGSDPLEVAEKAAERVKHVHLKDVDRQVARRLGAREIGFKEACMDEAFRPLGEGDVDVARLLEILDRSNYSGWYVLEQDRMVENEPPEGEGPVNDLRKSLQFLETTLEGSRNTRQR
;
A
#
# COMPACT_ATOMS: atom_id res chain seq x y z
N MET A 1 -13.96 -12.64 -6.25
CA MET A 1 -13.31 -13.99 -6.30
C MET A 1 -13.18 -14.56 -4.90
N PRO A 2 -13.34 -15.88 -4.66
CA PRO A 2 -13.12 -16.49 -3.36
C PRO A 2 -11.64 -16.37 -2.90
N ALA A 3 -11.42 -16.21 -1.59
CA ALA A 3 -10.07 -16.06 -1.03
C ALA A 3 -9.13 -17.22 -1.42
N ASP A 4 -9.59 -18.47 -1.29
CA ASP A 4 -8.83 -19.66 -1.64
C ASP A 4 -8.32 -19.67 -3.11
N ARG A 5 -9.13 -19.17 -4.04
CA ARG A 5 -8.70 -19.00 -5.44
C ARG A 5 -7.61 -17.95 -5.58
N LEU A 6 -7.79 -16.77 -4.96
CA LEU A 6 -6.78 -15.70 -5.00
C LEU A 6 -5.45 -16.18 -4.43
N LEU A 7 -5.48 -16.90 -3.31
CA LEU A 7 -4.27 -17.46 -2.68
C LEU A 7 -3.58 -18.48 -3.58
N ARG A 8 -4.34 -19.39 -4.20
CA ARG A 8 -3.76 -20.35 -5.17
C ARG A 8 -3.14 -19.64 -6.36
N GLU A 9 -3.83 -18.65 -6.94
CA GLU A 9 -3.32 -17.91 -8.09
C GLU A 9 -2.08 -17.09 -7.72
N ALA A 10 -2.07 -16.42 -6.57
CA ALA A 10 -0.90 -15.70 -6.04
C ALA A 10 0.32 -16.64 -5.85
N ALA A 11 0.12 -17.78 -5.21
CA ALA A 11 1.17 -18.78 -5.03
C ALA A 11 1.65 -19.34 -6.37
N SER A 12 0.73 -19.56 -7.33
CA SER A 12 1.07 -20.15 -8.64
C SER A 12 1.98 -19.27 -9.50
N VAL A 13 2.01 -17.98 -9.27
CA VAL A 13 2.89 -17.03 -9.96
C VAL A 13 4.22 -16.82 -9.23
N GLY A 14 4.40 -17.40 -8.04
CA GLY A 14 5.66 -17.36 -7.31
C GLY A 14 5.73 -16.28 -6.21
N LEU A 15 4.61 -15.68 -5.80
CA LEU A 15 4.63 -14.78 -4.64
C LEU A 15 4.95 -15.56 -3.36
N GLU A 16 5.70 -14.93 -2.47
CA GLU A 16 6.12 -15.53 -1.18
C GLU A 16 5.20 -15.14 -0.02
N ALA A 17 4.53 -13.99 -0.15
CA ALA A 17 3.67 -13.45 0.90
C ALA A 17 2.62 -12.49 0.31
N MET A 18 1.67 -12.06 1.14
CA MET A 18 0.63 -11.10 0.78
C MET A 18 0.26 -10.20 1.95
N GLU A 19 -0.43 -9.12 1.67
CA GLU A 19 -1.15 -8.33 2.68
C GLU A 19 -2.53 -8.92 2.96
N ALA A 20 -3.10 -8.58 4.15
CA ALA A 20 -4.34 -9.19 4.64
C ALA A 20 -5.58 -8.90 3.77
N GLY A 21 -5.53 -7.87 2.90
CA GLY A 21 -6.70 -7.44 2.14
C GLY A 21 -7.79 -6.78 3.02
N PRO A 22 -9.02 -6.64 2.51
CA PRO A 22 -10.15 -6.11 3.26
C PRO A 22 -10.46 -6.93 4.51
N GLU A 23 -11.16 -6.32 5.49
CA GLU A 23 -11.37 -6.91 6.82
C GLU A 23 -12.00 -8.32 6.80
N ASP A 24 -12.93 -8.57 5.88
CA ASP A 24 -13.64 -9.86 5.76
C ASP A 24 -12.99 -10.82 4.76
N PHE A 25 -11.84 -10.50 4.19
CA PHE A 25 -11.18 -11.32 3.17
C PHE A 25 -10.48 -12.56 3.77
N LEU A 26 -9.78 -12.39 4.89
CA LEU A 26 -9.15 -13.47 5.64
C LEU A 26 -9.96 -13.80 6.91
N PRO A 27 -9.80 -15.01 7.48
CA PRO A 27 -10.42 -15.35 8.75
C PRO A 27 -10.11 -14.32 9.86
N PRO A 28 -11.00 -14.11 10.84
CA PRO A 28 -10.75 -13.18 11.94
C PRO A 28 -9.74 -13.70 12.99
N ASP A 29 -9.48 -14.97 13.01
CA ASP A 29 -8.53 -15.61 13.94
C ASP A 29 -7.15 -15.73 13.33
N HIS A 30 -6.12 -15.31 14.05
CA HIS A 30 -4.74 -15.30 13.60
C HIS A 30 -4.16 -16.69 13.30
N ALA A 31 -4.59 -17.72 14.01
CA ALA A 31 -4.12 -19.09 13.77
C ALA A 31 -4.75 -19.65 12.49
N GLU A 32 -6.01 -19.31 12.22
CA GLU A 32 -6.68 -19.67 10.97
C GLU A 32 -6.05 -18.93 9.78
N VAL A 33 -5.75 -17.61 9.91
CA VAL A 33 -5.01 -16.86 8.88
C VAL A 33 -3.67 -17.53 8.57
N LYS A 34 -2.88 -17.80 9.61
CA LYS A 34 -1.57 -18.44 9.45
C LYS A 34 -1.67 -19.81 8.79
N ALA A 35 -2.62 -20.63 9.22
CA ALA A 35 -2.84 -21.96 8.66
C ALA A 35 -3.27 -21.88 7.18
N LEU A 36 -4.19 -20.98 6.85
CA LEU A 36 -4.68 -20.76 5.48
C LEU A 36 -3.54 -20.33 4.56
N LEU A 37 -2.79 -19.29 4.91
CA LEU A 37 -1.69 -18.78 4.10
C LEU A 37 -0.57 -19.83 3.95
N SER A 38 -0.17 -20.46 5.05
CA SER A 38 0.87 -21.52 5.02
C SER A 38 0.44 -22.72 4.18
N GLY A 39 -0.87 -23.04 4.14
CA GLY A 39 -1.43 -24.10 3.29
C GLY A 39 -1.23 -23.84 1.80
N HIS A 40 -1.08 -22.56 1.41
CA HIS A 40 -0.75 -22.12 0.04
C HIS A 40 0.74 -21.81 -0.16
N GLY A 41 1.58 -21.96 0.87
CA GLY A 41 2.99 -21.58 0.81
C GLY A 41 3.25 -20.08 0.89
N LEU A 42 2.27 -19.31 1.39
CA LEU A 42 2.34 -17.85 1.52
C LEU A 42 2.57 -17.43 2.97
N GLY A 43 3.26 -16.28 3.16
CA GLY A 43 3.34 -15.55 4.42
C GLY A 43 2.35 -14.38 4.47
N LEU A 44 2.21 -13.78 5.67
CA LEU A 44 1.54 -12.49 5.85
C LEU A 44 2.61 -11.39 6.01
N VAL A 45 2.55 -10.35 5.18
CA VAL A 45 3.44 -9.17 5.29
C VAL A 45 2.88 -8.16 6.30
N GLY A 46 1.59 -7.90 6.21
CA GLY A 46 0.89 -6.87 6.94
C GLY A 46 -0.53 -6.71 6.44
N GLY A 47 -1.01 -5.47 6.45
CA GLY A 47 -2.28 -5.18 5.82
C GLY A 47 -2.72 -3.74 6.00
N PHE A 48 -3.60 -3.33 5.10
CA PHE A 48 -4.20 -2.01 5.07
C PHE A 48 -5.19 -1.81 6.22
N VAL A 49 -5.00 -0.73 6.99
CA VAL A 49 -5.82 -0.38 8.15
C VAL A 49 -6.36 1.03 7.98
N PRO A 50 -7.60 1.20 7.50
CA PRO A 50 -8.22 2.51 7.37
C PRO A 50 -8.71 2.99 8.75
N ALA A 51 -8.18 4.11 9.24
CA ALA A 51 -8.56 4.66 10.54
C ALA A 51 -8.65 6.17 10.53
N VAL A 52 -9.63 6.73 11.27
CA VAL A 52 -9.72 8.18 11.48
C VAL A 52 -8.75 8.59 12.57
N MET A 53 -7.71 9.33 12.22
CA MET A 53 -6.61 9.69 13.11
C MET A 53 -6.50 11.19 13.39
N HIS A 54 -7.26 12.03 12.69
CA HIS A 54 -7.18 13.50 12.76
C HIS A 54 -8.31 14.15 13.57
N GLU A 55 -9.28 13.36 14.02
CA GLU A 55 -10.46 13.83 14.77
C GLU A 55 -10.40 13.37 16.23
N ARG A 56 -10.24 14.34 17.14
CA ARG A 56 -10.05 14.06 18.56
C ARG A 56 -11.20 13.29 19.21
N GLN A 57 -12.43 13.49 18.74
CA GLN A 57 -13.65 12.90 19.33
C GLN A 57 -13.73 11.39 19.09
N ILE A 58 -13.21 10.91 17.96
CA ILE A 58 -13.32 9.50 17.54
C ILE A 58 -11.96 8.80 17.43
N ARG A 59 -10.87 9.48 17.78
CA ARG A 59 -9.51 8.91 17.71
C ARG A 59 -9.35 7.59 18.46
N GLN A 60 -10.10 7.39 19.55
CA GLN A 60 -9.99 6.16 20.34
C GLN A 60 -10.44 4.94 19.52
N GLU A 61 -11.49 5.08 18.73
CA GLU A 61 -11.96 4.02 17.85
C GLU A 61 -10.89 3.62 16.82
N GLY A 62 -10.19 4.63 16.25
CA GLY A 62 -9.07 4.41 15.34
C GLY A 62 -7.89 3.70 16.00
N LEU A 63 -7.50 4.14 17.19
CA LEU A 63 -6.41 3.49 17.96
C LEU A 63 -6.77 2.07 18.41
N ASP A 64 -8.02 1.84 18.81
CA ASP A 64 -8.51 0.49 19.16
C ASP A 64 -8.51 -0.43 17.92
N LEU A 65 -8.81 0.10 16.74
CA LEU A 65 -8.68 -0.65 15.50
C LEU A 65 -7.22 -1.01 15.22
N VAL A 66 -6.28 -0.06 15.36
CA VAL A 66 -4.84 -0.29 15.21
C VAL A 66 -4.38 -1.39 16.18
N GLU A 67 -4.77 -1.35 17.45
CA GLU A 67 -4.41 -2.37 18.46
C GLU A 67 -4.94 -3.76 18.09
N ARG A 68 -6.20 -3.85 17.64
CA ARG A 68 -6.79 -5.14 17.21
C ARG A 68 -6.05 -5.72 15.99
N ARG A 69 -5.79 -4.88 14.99
CA ARG A 69 -5.10 -5.31 13.75
C ARG A 69 -3.64 -5.64 14.01
N ALA A 70 -2.95 -4.85 14.85
CA ALA A 70 -1.58 -5.14 15.26
C ALA A 70 -1.49 -6.50 15.97
N THR A 71 -2.42 -6.78 16.89
CA THR A 71 -2.49 -8.09 17.55
C THR A 71 -2.67 -9.24 16.56
N LEU A 72 -3.58 -9.09 15.59
CA LEU A 72 -3.84 -10.09 14.56
C LEU A 72 -2.60 -10.33 13.69
N PHE A 73 -2.03 -9.24 13.15
CA PHE A 73 -0.92 -9.29 12.20
C PHE A 73 0.33 -9.89 12.83
N SER A 74 0.74 -9.40 14.01
CA SER A 74 1.89 -9.93 14.73
C SER A 74 1.76 -11.44 15.00
N LYS A 75 0.62 -11.88 15.52
CA LYS A 75 0.38 -13.32 15.79
C LYS A 75 0.30 -14.17 14.53
N ALA A 76 -0.13 -13.61 13.41
CA ALA A 76 -0.14 -14.29 12.12
C ALA A 76 1.25 -14.32 11.45
N GLY A 77 2.22 -13.55 11.97
CA GLY A 77 3.63 -13.55 11.52
C GLY A 77 4.00 -12.40 10.60
N ALA A 78 3.18 -11.37 10.52
CA ALA A 78 3.49 -10.13 9.81
C ALA A 78 4.45 -9.24 10.62
N ASP A 79 5.06 -8.28 9.92
CA ASP A 79 5.99 -7.29 10.47
C ASP A 79 5.56 -5.84 10.22
N THR A 80 4.51 -5.62 9.44
CA THR A 80 4.09 -4.28 8.99
C THR A 80 2.59 -4.04 9.23
N LEU A 81 2.23 -2.80 9.60
CA LEU A 81 0.86 -2.30 9.61
C LEU A 81 0.77 -1.08 8.69
N VAL A 82 0.00 -1.18 7.62
CA VAL A 82 -0.15 -0.12 6.61
C VAL A 82 -1.37 0.73 6.97
N LEU A 83 -1.13 1.88 7.61
CA LEU A 83 -2.17 2.78 8.10
C LEU A 83 -2.58 3.79 7.04
N ALA A 84 -3.85 3.82 6.67
CA ALA A 84 -4.43 4.88 5.86
C ALA A 84 -5.29 5.80 6.76
N ALA A 85 -4.92 7.08 6.83
CA ALA A 85 -5.67 8.06 7.62
C ALA A 85 -6.89 8.54 6.82
N ILE A 86 -8.02 7.83 6.98
CA ILE A 86 -9.27 8.13 6.27
C ILE A 86 -10.04 9.28 6.89
N THR A 87 -10.98 9.87 6.11
CA THR A 87 -11.97 10.81 6.62
C THR A 87 -13.06 10.07 7.40
N SER A 88 -13.79 10.77 8.28
CA SER A 88 -14.92 10.20 9.01
C SER A 88 -16.11 9.82 8.14
N SER A 89 -16.21 10.36 6.91
CA SER A 89 -17.22 9.95 5.93
C SER A 89 -16.96 8.54 5.38
N GLY A 90 -15.73 8.05 5.44
CA GLY A 90 -15.31 6.80 4.83
C GLY A 90 -15.37 6.78 3.30
N SER A 91 -15.62 7.95 2.68
CA SER A 91 -15.68 8.09 1.22
C SER A 91 -14.32 8.42 0.65
N TYR A 92 -13.88 7.68 -0.35
CA TYR A 92 -12.66 8.01 -1.11
C TYR A 92 -12.89 9.09 -2.18
N GLU A 93 -14.12 9.57 -2.37
CA GLU A 93 -14.43 10.59 -3.37
C GLU A 93 -14.28 12.03 -2.83
N GLU A 94 -13.94 12.19 -1.55
CA GLU A 94 -13.80 13.49 -0.89
C GLU A 94 -12.33 13.80 -0.66
N THR A 95 -11.95 15.07 -0.86
CA THR A 95 -10.63 15.60 -0.46
C THR A 95 -10.74 16.17 0.96
N ALA A 96 -9.85 15.78 1.84
CA ALA A 96 -9.82 16.29 3.20
C ALA A 96 -8.95 17.55 3.29
N GLU A 97 -9.55 18.62 3.84
CA GLU A 97 -8.82 19.84 4.19
C GLU A 97 -8.61 19.90 5.70
N LEU A 98 -7.39 19.61 6.15
CA LEU A 98 -7.07 19.64 7.57
C LEU A 98 -6.57 21.03 8.00
N ASN A 99 -7.16 21.56 9.07
CA ASN A 99 -6.58 22.71 9.77
C ASN A 99 -5.39 22.30 10.65
N GLU A 100 -4.66 23.29 11.20
CA GLU A 100 -3.48 23.05 12.04
C GLU A 100 -3.75 22.14 13.24
N ALA A 101 -4.92 22.25 13.86
CA ALA A 101 -5.28 21.43 15.01
C ALA A 101 -5.51 19.97 14.61
N ALA A 102 -6.11 19.73 13.45
CA ALA A 102 -6.33 18.39 12.92
C ALA A 102 -5.01 17.73 12.46
N TRP A 103 -4.09 18.48 11.85
CA TRP A 103 -2.75 17.99 11.54
C TRP A 103 -1.98 17.61 12.80
N LYS A 104 -2.02 18.44 13.83
CA LYS A 104 -1.40 18.13 15.12
C LYS A 104 -2.01 16.86 15.74
N GLU A 105 -3.33 16.72 15.73
CA GLU A 105 -4.01 15.52 16.23
C GLU A 105 -3.60 14.26 15.43
N LEU A 106 -3.50 14.37 14.10
CA LEU A 106 -3.02 13.29 13.23
C LEU A 106 -1.62 12.83 13.67
N PHE A 107 -0.66 13.75 13.79
CA PHE A 107 0.71 13.42 14.17
C PHE A 107 0.82 12.81 15.57
N GLU A 108 0.08 13.35 16.56
CA GLU A 108 0.01 12.77 17.89
C GLU A 108 -0.56 11.36 17.89
N ASN A 109 -1.55 11.06 17.04
CA ASN A 109 -2.15 9.74 16.96
C ASN A 109 -1.31 8.77 16.12
N LEU A 110 -0.56 9.23 15.13
CA LEU A 110 0.45 8.41 14.45
C LEU A 110 1.53 7.95 15.44
N SER A 111 2.04 8.84 16.29
CA SER A 111 3.01 8.45 17.32
C SER A 111 2.44 7.41 18.32
N ARG A 112 1.14 7.53 18.68
CA ARG A 112 0.48 6.49 19.50
C ARG A 112 0.32 5.16 18.75
N ALA A 113 0.06 5.21 17.45
CA ALA A 113 0.02 4.01 16.62
C ALA A 113 1.41 3.34 16.55
N GLU A 114 2.49 4.12 16.49
CA GLU A 114 3.86 3.60 16.60
C GLU A 114 4.09 2.88 17.93
N ASP A 115 3.68 3.48 19.07
CA ASP A 115 3.78 2.85 20.37
C ASP A 115 2.96 1.55 20.46
N ILE A 116 1.78 1.52 19.83
CA ILE A 116 0.96 0.32 19.74
C ILE A 116 1.69 -0.76 18.95
N CYS A 117 2.11 -0.45 17.73
CA CYS A 117 2.76 -1.40 16.83
C CYS A 117 4.08 -1.93 17.41
N ALA A 118 4.88 -1.08 18.06
CA ALA A 118 6.12 -1.48 18.72
C ALA A 118 5.92 -2.53 19.80
N ARG A 119 4.79 -2.50 20.55
CA ARG A 119 4.47 -3.55 21.53
C ARG A 119 4.17 -4.91 20.91
N HIS A 120 3.89 -4.93 19.63
CA HIS A 120 3.57 -6.12 18.84
C HIS A 120 4.71 -6.51 17.85
N ASP A 121 5.89 -5.90 17.98
CA ASP A 121 7.03 -6.08 17.08
C ASP A 121 6.69 -5.76 15.61
N LEU A 122 5.78 -4.79 15.39
CA LEU A 122 5.39 -4.32 14.07
C LEU A 122 5.94 -2.92 13.79
N THR A 123 6.20 -2.66 12.51
CA THR A 123 6.41 -1.30 12.00
C THR A 123 5.09 -0.76 11.46
N VAL A 124 4.64 0.42 11.93
CA VAL A 124 3.54 1.13 11.28
C VAL A 124 4.10 2.05 10.20
N VAL A 125 3.43 2.07 9.06
CA VAL A 125 3.71 2.99 7.96
C VAL A 125 2.45 3.74 7.57
N LEU A 126 2.58 5.04 7.28
CA LEU A 126 1.46 5.79 6.71
C LEU A 126 1.44 5.57 5.20
N HIS A 127 0.27 5.20 4.70
CA HIS A 127 -0.01 5.08 3.28
C HIS A 127 -0.69 6.35 2.77
N SER A 128 0.02 7.11 1.92
CA SER A 128 -0.58 8.21 1.16
C SER A 128 -1.50 7.62 0.08
N HIS A 129 -2.80 7.87 0.18
CA HIS A 129 -3.80 7.21 -0.65
C HIS A 129 -4.85 8.18 -1.13
N PHE A 130 -5.33 8.01 -2.36
CA PHE A 130 -6.46 8.76 -2.91
C PHE A 130 -7.68 8.71 -1.97
N GLY A 131 -8.28 9.86 -1.70
CA GLY A 131 -9.45 9.97 -0.81
C GLY A 131 -9.14 9.85 0.69
N THR A 132 -7.87 9.95 1.10
CA THR A 132 -7.46 10.00 2.51
C THR A 132 -7.02 11.42 2.90
N VAL A 133 -6.71 11.64 4.18
CA VAL A 133 -6.25 12.97 4.64
C VAL A 133 -4.80 13.28 4.25
N VAL A 134 -4.04 12.26 3.83
CA VAL A 134 -2.71 12.43 3.23
C VAL A 134 -2.76 11.90 1.81
N GLU A 135 -3.17 12.73 0.87
CA GLU A 135 -3.42 12.35 -0.52
C GLU A 135 -2.51 13.10 -1.49
N THR A 136 -2.48 14.44 -1.37
CA THR A 136 -1.78 15.30 -2.34
C THR A 136 -0.29 15.45 -2.03
N ASP A 137 0.48 15.98 -3.00
CA ASP A 137 1.89 16.29 -2.81
C ASP A 137 2.13 17.19 -1.58
N GLU A 138 1.33 18.23 -1.41
CA GLU A 138 1.39 19.12 -0.25
C GLU A 138 1.16 18.36 1.07
N HIS A 139 0.14 17.50 1.11
CA HIS A 139 -0.16 16.67 2.29
C HIS A 139 0.97 15.70 2.60
N LEU A 140 1.56 15.08 1.58
CA LEU A 140 2.67 14.14 1.74
C LEU A 140 3.89 14.81 2.35
N TRP A 141 4.33 15.95 1.79
CA TRP A 141 5.50 16.66 2.32
C TRP A 141 5.24 17.20 3.71
N ARG A 142 4.04 17.69 3.99
CA ARG A 142 3.63 18.11 5.33
C ARG A 142 3.68 16.95 6.35
N PHE A 143 3.24 15.77 5.95
CA PHE A 143 3.38 14.56 6.78
C PHE A 143 4.86 14.23 7.03
N LEU A 144 5.67 14.20 5.98
CA LEU A 144 7.10 13.87 6.07
C LEU A 144 7.90 14.85 6.94
N GLU A 145 7.51 16.11 6.96
CA GLU A 145 8.12 17.17 7.77
C GLU A 145 7.58 17.21 9.21
N GLY A 146 6.35 16.76 9.42
CA GLY A 146 5.62 16.95 10.67
C GLY A 146 5.75 15.83 11.69
N CYS A 147 6.16 14.61 11.30
CA CYS A 147 6.35 13.48 12.21
C CYS A 147 7.36 12.48 11.65
N ASP A 148 7.77 11.49 12.46
CA ASP A 148 8.78 10.49 12.09
C ASP A 148 8.21 9.15 11.62
N THR A 149 6.88 8.98 11.57
CA THR A 149 6.21 7.74 11.14
C THR A 149 6.67 7.30 9.76
N GLY A 150 6.96 6.02 9.59
CA GLY A 150 7.41 5.45 8.33
C GLY A 150 6.42 5.72 7.17
N LEU A 151 6.93 5.74 5.95
CA LEU A 151 6.14 5.90 4.73
C LEU A 151 5.96 4.53 4.05
N CYS A 152 4.72 4.20 3.69
CA CYS A 152 4.43 3.28 2.61
C CYS A 152 4.47 4.08 1.30
N LEU A 153 5.51 3.86 0.51
CA LEU A 153 5.66 4.48 -0.80
C LEU A 153 4.81 3.70 -1.81
N ASP A 154 3.65 4.22 -2.17
CA ASP A 154 2.82 3.68 -3.25
C ASP A 154 3.01 4.50 -4.52
N THR A 155 3.57 3.87 -5.54
CA THR A 155 3.92 4.57 -6.79
C THR A 155 2.70 5.11 -7.53
N GLY A 156 1.58 4.39 -7.51
CA GLY A 156 0.36 4.82 -8.19
C GLY A 156 -0.35 5.94 -7.48
N HIS A 157 -0.55 5.80 -6.16
CA HIS A 157 -1.22 6.83 -5.37
C HIS A 157 -0.41 8.13 -5.28
N LEU A 158 0.91 8.07 -5.27
CA LEU A 158 1.76 9.26 -5.38
C LEU A 158 1.52 10.00 -6.69
N VAL A 159 1.50 9.29 -7.83
CA VAL A 159 1.21 9.92 -9.14
C VAL A 159 -0.20 10.54 -9.17
N ILE A 160 -1.21 9.85 -8.62
CA ILE A 160 -2.58 10.37 -8.52
C ILE A 160 -2.61 11.64 -7.66
N GLY A 161 -1.90 11.66 -6.53
CA GLY A 161 -1.78 12.82 -5.64
C GLY A 161 -0.91 13.96 -6.17
N GLY A 162 -0.29 13.78 -7.34
CA GLY A 162 0.55 14.80 -7.99
C GLY A 162 2.03 14.78 -7.58
N SER A 163 2.46 13.79 -6.80
CA SER A 163 3.87 13.59 -6.42
C SER A 163 4.63 12.79 -7.47
N ASP A 164 5.94 13.00 -7.55
CA ASP A 164 6.85 12.13 -8.29
C ASP A 164 7.42 11.04 -7.36
N PRO A 165 7.08 9.75 -7.59
CA PRO A 165 7.58 8.67 -6.75
C PRO A 165 9.12 8.60 -6.67
N LEU A 166 9.82 9.00 -7.74
CA LEU A 166 11.29 9.02 -7.77
C LEU A 166 11.84 10.11 -6.86
N GLU A 167 11.25 11.31 -6.93
CA GLU A 167 11.61 12.43 -6.06
C GLU A 167 11.38 12.09 -4.58
N VAL A 168 10.23 11.48 -4.27
CA VAL A 168 9.91 11.02 -2.91
C VAL A 168 10.92 9.98 -2.43
N ALA A 169 11.24 8.98 -3.26
CA ALA A 169 12.22 7.95 -2.93
C ALA A 169 13.62 8.53 -2.72
N GLU A 170 14.03 9.54 -3.49
CA GLU A 170 15.35 10.20 -3.34
C GLU A 170 15.40 11.07 -2.08
N LYS A 171 14.36 11.88 -1.81
CA LYS A 171 14.37 12.86 -0.72
C LYS A 171 13.97 12.28 0.64
N ALA A 172 13.14 11.25 0.65
CA ALA A 172 12.59 10.64 1.87
C ALA A 172 12.98 9.16 2.04
N ALA A 173 14.11 8.73 1.44
CA ALA A 173 14.55 7.33 1.43
C ALA A 173 14.56 6.67 2.83
N GLU A 174 15.04 7.38 3.85
CA GLU A 174 15.12 6.86 5.23
C GLU A 174 13.74 6.62 5.86
N ARG A 175 12.71 7.30 5.31
CA ARG A 175 11.31 7.18 5.78
C ARG A 175 10.58 6.03 5.11
N VAL A 176 11.02 5.57 3.94
CA VAL A 176 10.41 4.45 3.22
C VAL A 176 10.67 3.15 3.98
N LYS A 177 9.62 2.57 4.54
CA LYS A 177 9.67 1.29 5.28
C LYS A 177 8.87 0.19 4.61
N HIS A 178 8.01 0.56 3.66
CA HIS A 178 7.16 -0.34 2.89
C HIS A 178 6.93 0.22 1.50
N VAL A 179 6.75 -0.62 0.49
CA VAL A 179 6.58 -0.19 -0.89
C VAL A 179 5.45 -0.95 -1.55
N HIS A 180 4.48 -0.19 -2.08
CA HIS A 180 3.48 -0.68 -3.01
C HIS A 180 3.88 -0.29 -4.43
N LEU A 181 4.10 -1.29 -5.26
CA LEU A 181 4.41 -1.11 -6.68
C LEU A 181 3.12 -1.18 -7.49
N LYS A 182 2.72 -0.04 -7.99
CA LYS A 182 1.52 0.18 -8.78
C LYS A 182 1.86 1.05 -9.98
N ASP A 183 1.81 0.50 -11.18
CA ASP A 183 2.04 1.26 -12.39
C ASP A 183 0.73 1.85 -12.91
N VAL A 184 0.79 3.05 -13.48
CA VAL A 184 -0.41 3.79 -13.85
C VAL A 184 -0.28 4.44 -15.23
N ASP A 185 -1.43 4.56 -15.91
CA ASP A 185 -1.60 5.50 -17.00
C ASP A 185 -1.68 6.92 -16.43
N ARG A 186 -0.67 7.72 -16.67
CA ARG A 186 -0.53 9.09 -16.09
C ARG A 186 -1.66 10.02 -16.51
N GLN A 187 -2.27 9.81 -17.67
CA GLN A 187 -3.38 10.64 -18.15
C GLN A 187 -4.65 10.36 -17.35
N VAL A 188 -4.96 9.07 -17.13
CA VAL A 188 -6.10 8.65 -16.31
C VAL A 188 -5.88 9.02 -14.84
N ALA A 189 -4.67 8.79 -14.32
CA ALA A 189 -4.28 9.17 -12.96
C ALA A 189 -4.49 10.68 -12.68
N ARG A 190 -4.13 11.55 -13.62
CA ARG A 190 -4.37 13.01 -13.51
C ARG A 190 -5.86 13.36 -13.48
N ARG A 191 -6.69 12.72 -14.31
CA ARG A 191 -8.15 12.92 -14.29
C ARG A 191 -8.75 12.50 -12.97
N LEU A 192 -8.28 11.38 -12.40
CA LEU A 192 -8.69 10.91 -11.09
C LEU A 192 -8.27 11.89 -9.99
N GLY A 193 -7.01 12.30 -9.94
CA GLY A 193 -6.50 13.28 -8.97
C GLY A 193 -7.21 14.63 -9.05
N ALA A 194 -7.60 15.06 -10.27
CA ALA A 194 -8.40 16.27 -10.50
C ALA A 194 -9.89 16.06 -10.20
N ARG A 195 -10.33 14.90 -9.75
CA ARG A 195 -11.75 14.54 -9.51
C ARG A 195 -12.66 14.70 -10.75
N GLU A 196 -12.09 14.62 -11.95
CA GLU A 196 -12.85 14.59 -13.21
C GLU A 196 -13.55 13.25 -13.43
N ILE A 197 -13.01 12.19 -12.84
CA ILE A 197 -13.57 10.83 -12.79
C ILE A 197 -13.48 10.28 -11.36
N GLY A 198 -14.36 9.35 -11.01
CA GLY A 198 -14.31 8.62 -9.74
C GLY A 198 -13.32 7.45 -9.78
N PHE A 199 -12.92 6.95 -8.59
CA PHE A 199 -11.98 5.84 -8.46
C PHE A 199 -12.43 4.58 -9.22
N LYS A 200 -13.73 4.25 -9.11
CA LYS A 200 -14.32 3.11 -9.83
C LYS A 200 -14.18 3.25 -11.35
N GLU A 201 -14.45 4.45 -11.88
CA GLU A 201 -14.30 4.72 -13.33
C GLU A 201 -12.85 4.59 -13.75
N ALA A 202 -11.91 5.12 -12.96
CA ALA A 202 -10.49 4.98 -13.22
C ALA A 202 -10.04 3.51 -13.29
N CYS A 203 -10.51 2.65 -12.37
CA CYS A 203 -10.23 1.21 -12.41
C CYS A 203 -10.81 0.53 -13.66
N MET A 204 -11.96 1.02 -14.17
CA MET A 204 -12.57 0.51 -15.41
C MET A 204 -11.86 1.03 -16.66
N ASP A 205 -11.36 2.28 -16.64
CA ASP A 205 -10.58 2.91 -17.72
C ASP A 205 -9.11 2.44 -17.75
N GLU A 206 -8.81 1.35 -17.01
CA GLU A 206 -7.48 0.75 -16.93
C GLU A 206 -6.41 1.77 -16.49
N ALA A 207 -6.71 2.60 -15.49
CA ALA A 207 -5.75 3.52 -14.87
C ALA A 207 -4.52 2.77 -14.34
N PHE A 208 -4.72 1.56 -13.84
CA PHE A 208 -3.68 0.72 -13.26
C PHE A 208 -3.22 -0.33 -14.26
N ARG A 209 -1.92 -0.35 -14.54
CA ARG A 209 -1.27 -1.18 -15.54
C ARG A 209 -0.37 -2.23 -14.88
N PRO A 210 -0.11 -3.36 -15.53
CA PRO A 210 1.01 -4.20 -15.13
C PRO A 210 2.31 -3.41 -15.06
N LEU A 211 3.21 -3.74 -14.15
CA LEU A 211 4.50 -3.04 -14.02
C LEU A 211 5.26 -3.05 -15.36
N GLY A 212 5.74 -1.88 -15.76
CA GLY A 212 6.44 -1.64 -17.01
C GLY A 212 5.54 -1.42 -18.22
N GLU A 213 4.21 -1.49 -18.09
CA GLU A 213 3.23 -1.16 -19.13
C GLU A 213 2.56 0.21 -18.90
N GLY A 214 2.85 0.90 -17.78
CA GLY A 214 2.40 2.24 -17.45
C GLY A 214 3.47 3.31 -17.63
N ASP A 215 3.28 4.44 -16.96
CA ASP A 215 4.13 5.64 -17.08
C ASP A 215 5.06 5.86 -15.88
N VAL A 216 5.09 4.95 -14.90
CA VAL A 216 6.01 5.04 -13.75
C VAL A 216 7.35 4.39 -14.10
N ASP A 217 8.45 5.09 -13.92
CA ASP A 217 9.78 4.50 -14.07
C ASP A 217 10.13 3.64 -12.85
N VAL A 218 9.44 2.48 -12.76
CA VAL A 218 9.62 1.52 -11.67
C VAL A 218 11.06 1.00 -11.60
N ALA A 219 11.71 0.82 -12.75
CA ALA A 219 13.10 0.35 -12.79
C ALA A 219 14.03 1.36 -12.09
N ARG A 220 13.86 2.64 -12.37
CA ARG A 220 14.63 3.71 -11.72
C ARG A 220 14.31 3.82 -10.24
N LEU A 221 13.05 3.65 -9.85
CA LEU A 221 12.65 3.62 -8.45
C LEU A 221 13.39 2.51 -7.67
N LEU A 222 13.40 1.30 -8.22
CA LEU A 222 14.11 0.16 -7.61
C LEU A 222 15.61 0.42 -7.44
N GLU A 223 16.25 1.08 -8.42
CA GLU A 223 17.65 1.50 -8.30
C GLU A 223 17.87 2.51 -7.16
N ILE A 224 16.95 3.48 -6.97
CA ILE A 224 17.03 4.47 -5.90
C ILE A 224 16.89 3.78 -4.54
N LEU A 225 15.88 2.95 -4.37
CA LEU A 225 15.62 2.22 -3.13
C LEU A 225 16.77 1.28 -2.76
N ASP A 226 17.32 0.58 -3.75
CA ASP A 226 18.46 -0.30 -3.57
C ASP A 226 19.73 0.46 -3.14
N ARG A 227 20.01 1.65 -3.72
CA ARG A 227 21.11 2.52 -3.29
C ARG A 227 20.92 3.07 -1.88
N SER A 228 19.67 3.21 -1.43
CA SER A 228 19.30 3.64 -0.08
C SER A 228 19.28 2.49 0.93
N ASN A 229 19.70 1.28 0.52
CA ASN A 229 19.69 0.05 1.33
C ASN A 229 18.26 -0.32 1.81
N TYR A 230 17.23 -0.04 1.04
CA TYR A 230 15.90 -0.54 1.34
C TYR A 230 15.90 -2.08 1.34
N SER A 231 15.34 -2.66 2.40
CA SER A 231 15.29 -4.12 2.61
C SER A 231 13.91 -4.63 3.00
N GLY A 232 12.88 -3.77 2.86
CA GLY A 232 11.48 -4.13 3.10
C GLY A 232 10.85 -4.88 1.92
N TRP A 233 9.56 -5.10 2.03
CA TRP A 233 8.76 -5.77 1.02
C TRP A 233 8.46 -4.87 -0.18
N TYR A 234 8.44 -5.46 -1.36
CA TYR A 234 7.83 -4.91 -2.55
C TYR A 234 6.48 -5.62 -2.76
N VAL A 235 5.40 -4.92 -2.50
CA VAL A 235 4.03 -5.44 -2.69
C VAL A 235 3.54 -5.05 -4.08
N LEU A 236 3.16 -6.04 -4.88
CA LEU A 236 2.53 -5.81 -6.18
C LEU A 236 1.05 -5.53 -5.97
N GLU A 237 0.59 -4.36 -6.38
CA GLU A 237 -0.82 -4.00 -6.31
C GLU A 237 -1.45 -3.83 -7.70
N GLN A 238 -2.66 -4.38 -7.84
CA GLN A 238 -3.41 -4.37 -9.08
C GLN A 238 -4.86 -3.99 -8.81
N ASP A 239 -5.17 -2.69 -8.87
CA ASP A 239 -6.52 -2.18 -8.73
C ASP A 239 -7.30 -2.34 -10.04
N ARG A 240 -7.98 -3.46 -10.18
CA ARG A 240 -8.76 -3.78 -11.37
C ARG A 240 -10.18 -4.17 -11.05
N MET A 241 -11.13 -3.52 -11.70
CA MET A 241 -12.53 -3.92 -11.64
C MET A 241 -12.77 -5.08 -12.62
N VAL A 242 -13.36 -6.15 -12.11
CA VAL A 242 -13.84 -7.27 -12.92
C VAL A 242 -15.36 -7.35 -12.81
N GLU A 243 -16.06 -7.26 -13.95
CA GLU A 243 -17.53 -7.36 -13.95
C GLU A 243 -18.01 -8.78 -13.65
N ASN A 244 -17.27 -9.77 -14.13
CA ASN A 244 -17.55 -11.18 -13.91
C ASN A 244 -16.29 -11.89 -13.47
N GLU A 245 -16.44 -12.96 -12.70
CA GLU A 245 -15.30 -13.79 -12.31
C GLU A 245 -14.67 -14.45 -13.55
N PRO A 246 -13.39 -14.12 -13.89
CA PRO A 246 -12.74 -14.72 -15.04
C PRO A 246 -12.48 -16.22 -14.83
N PRO A 247 -12.24 -17.00 -15.89
CA PRO A 247 -11.74 -18.37 -15.75
C PRO A 247 -10.48 -18.44 -14.89
N GLU A 248 -10.26 -19.56 -14.21
CA GLU A 248 -9.05 -19.77 -13.38
C GLU A 248 -7.77 -19.64 -14.24
N GLY A 249 -6.79 -18.89 -13.74
CA GLY A 249 -5.56 -18.59 -14.47
C GLY A 249 -5.66 -17.44 -15.47
N GLU A 250 -6.82 -16.78 -15.57
CA GLU A 250 -7.06 -15.63 -16.44
C GLU A 250 -7.43 -14.36 -15.64
N GLY A 251 -7.47 -13.22 -16.31
CA GLY A 251 -7.81 -11.93 -15.70
C GLY A 251 -6.64 -11.35 -14.88
N PRO A 252 -6.88 -10.85 -13.65
CA PRO A 252 -5.87 -10.15 -12.86
C PRO A 252 -4.57 -10.93 -12.60
N VAL A 253 -4.63 -12.26 -12.53
CA VAL A 253 -3.43 -13.09 -12.35
C VAL A 253 -2.48 -13.01 -13.54
N ASN A 254 -2.94 -12.70 -14.74
CA ASN A 254 -2.08 -12.50 -15.90
C ASN A 254 -1.29 -11.19 -15.78
N ASP A 255 -1.94 -10.13 -15.27
CA ASP A 255 -1.31 -8.84 -15.03
C ASP A 255 -0.28 -8.96 -13.89
N LEU A 256 -0.62 -9.70 -12.84
CA LEU A 256 0.30 -10.01 -11.74
C LEU A 256 1.53 -10.79 -12.23
N ARG A 257 1.35 -11.77 -13.12
CA ARG A 257 2.47 -12.54 -13.73
C ARG A 257 3.40 -11.66 -14.54
N LYS A 258 2.85 -10.72 -15.34
CA LYS A 258 3.65 -9.75 -16.10
C LYS A 258 4.43 -8.82 -15.17
N SER A 259 3.76 -8.31 -14.13
CA SER A 259 4.38 -7.43 -13.13
C SER A 259 5.53 -8.12 -12.40
N LEU A 260 5.34 -9.38 -11.99
CA LEU A 260 6.40 -10.16 -11.33
C LEU A 260 7.58 -10.42 -12.28
N GLN A 261 7.33 -10.82 -13.53
CA GLN A 261 8.37 -11.02 -14.54
C GLN A 261 9.18 -9.75 -14.80
N PHE A 262 8.51 -8.58 -14.88
CA PHE A 262 9.17 -7.30 -15.01
C PHE A 262 10.08 -7.02 -13.81
N LEU A 263 9.57 -7.21 -12.60
CA LEU A 263 10.29 -6.97 -11.34
C LEU A 263 11.54 -7.86 -11.25
N GLU A 264 11.41 -9.15 -11.48
CA GLU A 264 12.51 -10.12 -11.46
C GLU A 264 13.61 -9.74 -12.46
N THR A 265 13.23 -9.46 -13.70
CA THR A 265 14.17 -9.07 -14.77
C THR A 265 14.93 -7.78 -14.40
N THR A 266 14.25 -6.82 -13.81
CA THR A 266 14.84 -5.53 -13.40
C THR A 266 15.83 -5.72 -12.25
N LEU A 267 15.46 -6.51 -11.23
CA LEU A 267 16.32 -6.78 -10.07
C LEU A 267 17.56 -7.61 -10.46
N GLU A 268 17.43 -8.57 -11.36
CA GLU A 268 18.57 -9.34 -11.89
C GLU A 268 19.53 -8.46 -12.70
N GLY A 269 19.00 -7.55 -13.51
CA GLY A 269 19.78 -6.57 -14.26
C GLY A 269 20.63 -5.68 -13.35
N SER A 270 20.05 -5.19 -12.27
CA SER A 270 20.72 -4.35 -11.28
C SER A 270 21.84 -5.09 -10.53
N ARG A 271 21.65 -6.35 -10.16
CA ARG A 271 22.68 -7.19 -9.52
C ARG A 271 23.87 -7.45 -10.43
N ASN A 272 23.64 -7.72 -11.71
CA ASN A 272 24.71 -7.97 -12.71
C ASN A 272 25.55 -6.72 -12.99
N THR A 273 24.97 -5.53 -12.89
CA THR A 273 25.69 -4.26 -13.11
C THR A 273 26.65 -3.94 -11.96
N ARG A 274 26.36 -4.39 -10.73
CA ARG A 274 27.24 -4.21 -9.55
C ARG A 274 28.43 -5.15 -9.50
N GLN A 275 28.40 -6.24 -10.24
CA GLN A 275 29.51 -7.23 -10.27
C GLN A 275 30.55 -6.94 -11.36
N ARG A 276 30.37 -5.88 -12.14
CA ARG A 276 31.30 -5.39 -13.15
C ARG A 276 31.97 -4.09 -12.70
#